data_e890c69e06020d8e271a5d8647805d63
#
_entry.id   e890c69e06020d8e271a5d8647805d63
#
_cell.length_a   1.000
_cell.length_b   1.000
_cell.length_c   1.000
_cell.angle_alpha   90.00
_cell.angle_beta   90.00
_cell.angle_gamma   90.00
#
_symmetry.space_group_name_H-M   'P 1'
#
loop_
_entity.id
_entity.type
_entity.pdbx_description
1 polymer ?
#
loop_
_entity_poly.entity_id
_entity_poly.type
_entity_poly.pdbx_seq_one_letter_code
_entity_poly.pdbx_strand_id
1 'polypeptide(L)'
;YLDILKAAGGNTIRTWGTENAQYILDEAQKRGLKVMLGLWVQHERHGFDYDNKIKVKAQLDNFRKEVNKYKNHPSLLVWGIGNEYELNYTNTKVWAAVNDIAKMIHEEDLNHPTSTVTAGTNADKLKFVMEQLPEIDIYGINTYADVSKVKTVIKKGGFEKPYMITEWGPTGHWECAKTRWSSSVEQTSTEKAESYLSRFNDAINSQRD
;
A
#
# COMPACT_ATOMS: atom_id res chain seq x y z
N TYR A 1 -1.70 -8.27 19.45
CA TYR A 1 -2.10 -7.15 18.57
C TYR A 1 -3.35 -7.49 17.73
N LEU A 2 -3.43 -8.66 17.05
CA LEU A 2 -4.58 -9.02 16.22
C LEU A 2 -5.89 -9.11 17.00
N ASP A 3 -5.85 -9.56 18.25
CA ASP A 3 -7.03 -9.63 19.13
C ASP A 3 -7.53 -8.22 19.50
N ILE A 4 -6.63 -7.26 19.71
CA ILE A 4 -6.97 -5.86 19.97
C ILE A 4 -7.63 -5.24 18.72
N LEU A 5 -7.05 -5.47 17.54
CA LEU A 5 -7.64 -5.03 16.27
C LEU A 5 -9.04 -5.59 16.09
N LYS A 6 -9.22 -6.90 16.32
CA LYS A 6 -10.52 -7.57 16.20
C LYS A 6 -11.54 -6.99 17.17
N ALA A 7 -11.16 -6.79 18.43
CA ALA A 7 -12.00 -6.18 19.46
C ALA A 7 -12.41 -4.74 19.13
N ALA A 8 -11.56 -4.01 18.42
CA ALA A 8 -11.84 -2.67 17.93
C ALA A 8 -12.69 -2.64 16.63
N GLY A 9 -13.15 -3.80 16.14
CA GLY A 9 -13.96 -3.91 14.93
C GLY A 9 -13.15 -4.02 13.62
N GLY A 10 -11.83 -4.10 13.69
CA GLY A 10 -10.99 -4.34 12.52
C GLY A 10 -11.21 -5.73 11.92
N ASN A 11 -11.14 -5.83 10.62
CA ASN A 11 -11.38 -7.07 9.87
C ASN A 11 -10.24 -7.43 8.90
N THR A 12 -9.33 -6.52 8.65
CA THR A 12 -8.24 -6.69 7.67
C THR A 12 -6.96 -6.10 8.20
N ILE A 13 -5.83 -6.74 7.88
CA ILE A 13 -4.48 -6.22 8.09
C ILE A 13 -3.75 -6.15 6.76
N ARG A 14 -2.70 -5.34 6.73
CA ARG A 14 -1.78 -5.23 5.60
C ARG A 14 -0.36 -5.56 6.03
N THR A 15 0.39 -6.24 5.18
CA THR A 15 1.84 -6.42 5.30
C THR A 15 2.56 -5.70 4.15
N TRP A 16 3.84 -5.40 4.30
CA TRP A 16 4.65 -4.82 3.23
C TRP A 16 5.39 -5.87 2.41
N GLY A 17 5.61 -7.03 2.99
CA GLY A 17 6.32 -8.15 2.39
C GLY A 17 5.79 -9.49 2.86
N THR A 18 6.49 -10.56 2.48
CA THR A 18 6.12 -11.95 2.78
C THR A 18 6.89 -12.55 3.96
N GLU A 19 7.67 -11.74 4.69
CA GLU A 19 8.32 -12.22 5.91
C GLU A 19 7.27 -12.73 6.90
N ASN A 20 7.43 -13.98 7.33
CA ASN A 20 6.49 -14.68 8.22
C ASN A 20 5.05 -14.78 7.67
N ALA A 21 4.84 -14.66 6.35
CA ALA A 21 3.50 -14.63 5.76
C ALA A 21 2.65 -15.81 6.16
N GLN A 22 3.18 -17.05 6.18
CA GLN A 22 2.41 -18.21 6.61
C GLN A 22 1.85 -18.03 8.03
N TYR A 23 2.70 -17.64 8.98
CA TYR A 23 2.27 -17.41 10.35
C TYR A 23 1.23 -16.28 10.46
N ILE A 24 1.44 -15.18 9.74
CA ILE A 24 0.52 -14.03 9.74
C ILE A 24 -0.85 -14.41 9.17
N LEU A 25 -0.87 -15.15 8.06
CA LEU A 25 -2.09 -15.62 7.42
C LEU A 25 -2.85 -16.61 8.31
N ASP A 26 -2.15 -17.56 8.92
CA ASP A 26 -2.74 -18.54 9.86
C ASP A 26 -3.34 -17.85 11.09
N GLU A 27 -2.62 -16.88 11.68
CA GLU A 27 -3.09 -16.15 12.85
C GLU A 27 -4.27 -15.20 12.52
N ALA A 28 -4.28 -14.65 11.30
CA ALA A 28 -5.42 -13.89 10.78
C ALA A 28 -6.65 -14.80 10.59
N GLN A 29 -6.45 -15.98 10.01
CA GLN A 29 -7.53 -16.95 9.79
C GLN A 29 -8.20 -17.37 11.10
N LYS A 30 -7.43 -17.71 12.12
CA LYS A 30 -7.94 -18.09 13.46
C LYS A 30 -8.87 -17.03 14.06
N ARG A 31 -8.72 -15.77 13.66
CA ARG A 31 -9.46 -14.60 14.16
C ARG A 31 -10.53 -14.10 13.18
N GLY A 32 -10.67 -14.74 12.03
CA GLY A 32 -11.57 -14.28 10.95
C GLY A 32 -11.16 -12.94 10.36
N LEU A 33 -9.84 -12.65 10.36
CA LEU A 33 -9.28 -11.49 9.70
C LEU A 33 -8.83 -11.83 8.28
N LYS A 34 -8.82 -10.83 7.41
CA LYS A 34 -8.26 -10.91 6.07
C LYS A 34 -6.91 -10.19 6.01
N VAL A 35 -6.15 -10.49 4.97
CA VAL A 35 -4.80 -9.95 4.79
C VAL A 35 -4.63 -9.40 3.37
N MET A 36 -4.24 -8.14 3.27
CA MET A 36 -3.58 -7.61 2.09
C MET A 36 -2.10 -7.99 2.20
N LEU A 37 -1.68 -9.02 1.47
CA LEU A 37 -0.32 -9.55 1.54
C LEU A 37 0.61 -8.79 0.61
N GLY A 38 1.63 -8.16 1.18
CA GLY A 38 2.59 -7.35 0.45
C GLY A 38 3.63 -8.19 -0.30
N LEU A 39 4.00 -7.73 -1.47
CA LEU A 39 5.17 -8.16 -2.23
C LEU A 39 6.12 -6.95 -2.30
N TRP A 40 7.21 -7.00 -1.54
CA TRP A 40 8.14 -5.89 -1.41
C TRP A 40 8.93 -5.64 -2.70
N VAL A 41 8.42 -4.78 -3.56
CA VAL A 41 9.13 -4.32 -4.76
C VAL A 41 10.37 -3.52 -4.33
N GLN A 42 11.52 -3.90 -4.87
CA GLN A 42 12.79 -3.28 -4.50
C GLN A 42 12.85 -1.81 -4.94
N HIS A 43 13.35 -0.94 -4.06
CA HIS A 43 13.41 0.48 -4.32
C HIS A 43 14.73 0.88 -4.99
N GLU A 44 14.66 1.73 -6.01
CA GLU A 44 15.84 2.34 -6.62
C GLU A 44 16.67 3.14 -5.59
N ARG A 45 16.01 3.86 -4.68
CA ARG A 45 16.66 4.59 -3.58
C ARG A 45 17.47 3.69 -2.62
N HIS A 46 17.25 2.37 -2.67
CA HIS A 46 18.01 1.39 -1.91
C HIS A 46 19.02 0.63 -2.79
N GLY A 47 19.29 1.13 -3.99
CA GLY A 47 20.31 0.60 -4.90
C GLY A 47 19.82 -0.51 -5.84
N PHE A 48 18.50 -0.68 -6.00
CA PHE A 48 18.02 -1.61 -7.01
C PHE A 48 18.06 -0.98 -8.41
N ASP A 49 18.66 -1.68 -9.35
CA ASP A 49 18.84 -1.23 -10.73
C ASP A 49 17.78 -1.86 -11.65
N TYR A 50 16.83 -1.05 -12.10
CA TYR A 50 15.77 -1.46 -13.03
C TYR A 50 16.23 -1.58 -14.49
N ASP A 51 17.45 -1.19 -14.83
CA ASP A 51 18.07 -1.50 -16.12
C ASP A 51 18.67 -2.89 -16.15
N ASN A 52 18.92 -3.47 -14.99
CA ASN A 52 19.43 -4.83 -14.86
C ASN A 52 18.30 -5.86 -15.05
N LYS A 53 18.09 -6.29 -16.29
CA LYS A 53 17.04 -7.25 -16.65
C LYS A 53 17.11 -8.57 -15.87
N ILE A 54 18.31 -9.01 -15.47
CA ILE A 54 18.49 -10.25 -14.69
C ILE A 54 17.90 -10.05 -13.28
N LYS A 55 18.19 -8.95 -12.61
CA LYS A 55 17.65 -8.63 -11.29
C LYS A 55 16.13 -8.44 -11.34
N VAL A 56 15.61 -7.70 -12.33
CA VAL A 56 14.17 -7.47 -12.50
C VAL A 56 13.44 -8.80 -12.72
N LYS A 57 13.98 -9.68 -13.61
CA LYS A 57 13.41 -11.00 -13.81
C LYS A 57 13.47 -11.87 -12.54
N ALA A 58 14.57 -11.85 -11.82
CA ALA A 58 14.71 -12.61 -10.57
C ALA A 58 13.69 -12.15 -9.51
N GLN A 59 13.41 -10.84 -9.41
CA GLN A 59 12.35 -10.29 -8.55
C GLN A 59 10.97 -10.84 -8.95
N LEU A 60 10.63 -10.79 -10.23
CA LEU A 60 9.38 -11.33 -10.77
C LEU A 60 9.23 -12.84 -10.49
N ASP A 61 10.28 -13.62 -10.77
CA ASP A 61 10.28 -15.08 -10.55
C ASP A 61 10.13 -15.44 -9.05
N ASN A 62 10.70 -14.64 -8.15
CA ASN A 62 10.53 -14.80 -6.71
C ASN A 62 9.08 -14.50 -6.28
N PHE A 63 8.48 -13.43 -6.78
CA PHE A 63 7.08 -13.13 -6.47
C PHE A 63 6.13 -14.19 -7.02
N ARG A 64 6.40 -14.77 -8.19
CA ARG A 64 5.63 -15.91 -8.72
C ARG A 64 5.63 -17.11 -7.76
N LYS A 65 6.76 -17.39 -7.11
CA LYS A 65 6.83 -18.43 -6.07
C LYS A 65 5.98 -18.10 -4.85
N GLU A 66 6.06 -16.85 -4.37
CA GLU A 66 5.26 -16.40 -3.23
C GLU A 66 3.75 -16.43 -3.53
N VAL A 67 3.34 -15.97 -4.73
CA VAL A 67 1.96 -16.03 -5.18
C VAL A 67 1.47 -17.48 -5.22
N ASN A 68 2.21 -18.40 -5.86
CA ASN A 68 1.83 -19.79 -5.92
C ASN A 68 1.77 -20.48 -4.55
N LYS A 69 2.57 -20.00 -3.59
CA LYS A 69 2.57 -20.53 -2.23
C LYS A 69 1.34 -20.13 -1.44
N TYR A 70 0.86 -18.89 -1.59
CA TYR A 70 -0.15 -18.31 -0.70
C TYR A 70 -1.52 -18.07 -1.35
N LYS A 71 -1.66 -18.15 -2.68
CA LYS A 71 -2.90 -17.85 -3.41
C LYS A 71 -4.15 -18.61 -2.97
N ASN A 72 -3.97 -19.76 -2.35
CA ASN A 72 -5.11 -20.57 -1.85
C ASN A 72 -5.38 -20.37 -0.36
N HIS A 73 -4.68 -19.44 0.30
CA HIS A 73 -4.87 -19.25 1.73
C HIS A 73 -6.17 -18.48 2.00
N PRO A 74 -7.08 -19.01 2.89
CA PRO A 74 -8.42 -18.44 3.07
C PRO A 74 -8.43 -17.02 3.67
N SER A 75 -7.35 -16.57 4.29
CA SER A 75 -7.24 -15.21 4.80
C SER A 75 -6.65 -14.21 3.78
N LEU A 76 -6.12 -14.67 2.67
CA LEU A 76 -5.67 -13.75 1.62
C LEU A 76 -6.89 -12.99 1.06
N LEU A 77 -6.74 -11.70 0.85
CA LEU A 77 -7.77 -10.82 0.30
C LEU A 77 -7.29 -10.09 -0.95
N VAL A 78 -6.09 -9.52 -0.90
CA VAL A 78 -5.52 -8.67 -1.95
C VAL A 78 -4.02 -8.87 -1.99
N TRP A 79 -3.43 -8.88 -3.16
CA TRP A 79 -1.99 -8.79 -3.37
C TRP A 79 -1.54 -7.33 -3.39
N GLY A 80 -0.69 -6.92 -2.43
CA GLY A 80 -0.14 -5.58 -2.35
C GLY A 80 1.22 -5.49 -3.03
N ILE A 81 1.29 -4.96 -4.24
CA ILE A 81 2.52 -4.89 -5.04
C ILE A 81 3.30 -3.61 -4.71
N GLY A 82 4.36 -3.74 -3.96
CA GLY A 82 5.23 -2.65 -3.53
C GLY A 82 4.63 -1.75 -2.45
N ASN A 83 5.47 -0.89 -1.92
CA ASN A 83 5.11 0.19 -1.00
C ASN A 83 5.99 1.40 -1.26
N GLU A 84 5.42 2.50 -1.74
CA GLU A 84 6.13 3.78 -1.94
C GLU A 84 7.46 3.64 -2.73
N TYR A 85 7.47 2.72 -3.68
CA TYR A 85 8.66 2.45 -4.51
C TYR A 85 9.01 3.61 -5.44
N GLU A 86 8.05 4.52 -5.64
CA GLU A 86 8.21 5.71 -6.47
C GLU A 86 8.87 6.89 -5.73
N LEU A 87 9.14 6.77 -4.43
CA LEU A 87 9.86 7.82 -3.71
C LEU A 87 11.32 7.88 -4.14
N ASN A 88 11.72 9.06 -4.66
CA ASN A 88 13.07 9.34 -5.15
C ASN A 88 13.55 8.39 -6.27
N TYR A 89 12.63 7.86 -7.07
CA TYR A 89 13.00 7.11 -8.27
C TYR A 89 13.46 8.06 -9.39
N THR A 90 14.33 7.58 -10.23
CA THR A 90 14.77 8.25 -11.47
C THR A 90 14.49 7.40 -12.70
N ASN A 91 14.41 6.08 -12.52
CA ASN A 91 14.15 5.13 -13.60
C ASN A 91 12.68 4.72 -13.64
N THR A 92 11.96 5.18 -14.66
CA THR A 92 10.54 4.88 -14.85
C THR A 92 10.24 3.39 -15.08
N LYS A 93 11.25 2.56 -15.37
CA LYS A 93 11.07 1.10 -15.55
C LYS A 93 10.56 0.38 -14.30
N VAL A 94 10.64 1.00 -13.11
CA VAL A 94 10.01 0.47 -11.91
C VAL A 94 8.51 0.27 -12.11
N TRP A 95 7.83 1.19 -12.78
CA TRP A 95 6.39 1.10 -13.05
C TRP A 95 6.04 -0.05 -13.99
N ALA A 96 6.83 -0.24 -15.06
CA ALA A 96 6.67 -1.40 -15.94
C ALA A 96 6.85 -2.72 -15.16
N ALA A 97 7.87 -2.79 -14.29
CA ALA A 97 8.08 -3.97 -13.46
C ALA A 97 6.91 -4.26 -12.49
N VAL A 98 6.29 -3.22 -11.92
CA VAL A 98 5.10 -3.37 -11.08
C VAL A 98 3.91 -3.88 -11.90
N ASN A 99 3.72 -3.33 -13.11
CA ASN A 99 2.66 -3.79 -14.00
C ASN A 99 2.86 -5.24 -14.46
N ASP A 100 4.11 -5.65 -14.75
CA ASP A 100 4.43 -7.04 -15.10
C ASP A 100 4.17 -8.00 -13.93
N ILE A 101 4.40 -7.56 -12.68
CA ILE A 101 4.05 -8.33 -11.48
C ILE A 101 2.53 -8.49 -11.37
N ALA A 102 1.75 -7.42 -11.57
CA ALA A 102 0.29 -7.50 -11.55
C ALA A 102 -0.24 -8.48 -12.60
N LYS A 103 0.26 -8.37 -13.84
CA LYS A 103 -0.06 -9.31 -14.91
C LYS A 103 0.29 -10.76 -14.53
N MET A 104 1.46 -11.00 -13.99
CA MET A 104 1.87 -12.32 -13.52
C MET A 104 0.93 -12.86 -12.45
N ILE A 105 0.46 -12.01 -11.54
CA ILE A 105 -0.50 -12.42 -10.50
C ILE A 105 -1.81 -12.84 -11.15
N HIS A 106 -2.36 -12.09 -12.10
CA HIS A 106 -3.58 -12.46 -12.81
C HIS A 106 -3.45 -13.80 -13.57
N GLU A 107 -2.25 -14.14 -14.05
CA GLU A 107 -1.99 -15.44 -14.68
C GLU A 107 -1.98 -16.60 -13.66
N GLU A 108 -1.48 -16.35 -12.45
CA GLU A 108 -1.28 -17.39 -11.42
C GLU A 108 -2.44 -17.50 -10.44
N ASP A 109 -3.16 -16.40 -10.16
CA ASP A 109 -4.22 -16.31 -9.16
C ASP A 109 -5.44 -15.55 -9.73
N LEU A 110 -6.47 -16.31 -10.09
CA LEU A 110 -7.71 -15.77 -10.66
C LEU A 110 -8.71 -15.29 -9.59
N ASN A 111 -8.39 -15.43 -8.30
CA ASN A 111 -9.34 -15.20 -7.21
C ASN A 111 -9.11 -13.89 -6.45
N HIS A 112 -7.89 -13.37 -6.44
CA HIS A 112 -7.54 -12.21 -5.62
C HIS A 112 -7.08 -11.04 -6.47
N PRO A 113 -7.61 -9.83 -6.21
CA PRO A 113 -7.22 -8.64 -6.94
C PRO A 113 -5.81 -8.19 -6.56
N THR A 114 -5.24 -7.38 -7.44
CA THR A 114 -3.95 -6.71 -7.26
C THR A 114 -4.15 -5.28 -6.79
N SER A 115 -3.25 -4.81 -5.93
CA SER A 115 -3.15 -3.39 -5.56
C SER A 115 -1.69 -2.96 -5.60
N THR A 116 -1.43 -1.71 -5.94
CA THR A 116 -0.13 -1.08 -5.69
C THR A 116 -0.30 0.09 -4.74
N VAL A 117 0.76 0.47 -4.03
CA VAL A 117 0.69 1.48 -2.97
C VAL A 117 1.71 2.58 -3.21
N THR A 118 1.23 3.82 -3.32
CA THR A 118 2.07 5.00 -3.49
C THR A 118 1.96 5.99 -2.33
N ALA A 119 3.00 6.81 -2.17
CA ALA A 119 3.02 7.91 -1.20
C ALA A 119 2.19 9.08 -1.71
N GLY A 120 1.03 9.31 -1.11
CA GLY A 120 0.10 10.36 -1.50
C GLY A 120 -0.44 10.21 -2.93
N THR A 121 -1.27 11.16 -3.33
CA THR A 121 -1.83 11.24 -4.68
C THR A 121 -2.13 12.67 -5.11
N ASN A 122 -2.10 12.92 -6.40
CA ASN A 122 -2.54 14.14 -7.06
C ASN A 122 -2.99 13.82 -8.48
N ALA A 123 -3.51 14.78 -9.23
CA ALA A 123 -4.05 14.58 -10.56
C ALA A 123 -3.01 14.00 -11.56
N ASP A 124 -1.78 14.51 -11.52
CA ASP A 124 -0.72 14.03 -12.41
C ASP A 124 -0.30 12.60 -12.10
N LYS A 125 -0.16 12.27 -10.78
CA LYS A 125 0.13 10.90 -10.35
C LYS A 125 -0.99 9.94 -10.75
N LEU A 126 -2.25 10.32 -10.60
CA LEU A 126 -3.40 9.50 -11.02
C LEU A 126 -3.37 9.19 -12.51
N LYS A 127 -3.15 10.22 -13.33
CA LYS A 127 -3.01 10.05 -14.79
C LYS A 127 -1.86 9.09 -15.12
N PHE A 128 -0.71 9.29 -14.48
CA PHE A 128 0.45 8.43 -14.67
C PHE A 128 0.18 6.98 -14.26
N VAL A 129 -0.49 6.76 -13.12
CA VAL A 129 -0.88 5.42 -12.66
C VAL A 129 -1.82 4.74 -13.65
N MET A 130 -2.83 5.47 -14.18
CA MET A 130 -3.74 4.93 -15.19
C MET A 130 -3.01 4.49 -16.46
N GLU A 131 -2.02 5.28 -16.89
CA GLU A 131 -1.26 5.01 -18.11
C GLU A 131 -0.25 3.87 -17.94
N GLN A 132 0.45 3.81 -16.80
CA GLN A 132 1.56 2.90 -16.60
C GLN A 132 1.19 1.57 -15.93
N LEU A 133 0.04 1.52 -15.24
CA LEU A 133 -0.37 0.36 -14.45
C LEU A 133 -1.77 -0.15 -14.84
N PRO A 134 -2.00 -0.49 -16.13
CA PRO A 134 -3.30 -1.00 -16.56
C PRO A 134 -3.71 -2.30 -15.87
N GLU A 135 -2.76 -3.13 -15.46
CA GLU A 135 -3.00 -4.42 -14.81
C GLU A 135 -3.30 -4.31 -13.29
N ILE A 136 -3.17 -3.14 -12.67
CA ILE A 136 -3.55 -2.96 -11.26
C ILE A 136 -5.07 -2.81 -11.13
N ASP A 137 -5.69 -3.59 -10.25
CA ASP A 137 -7.15 -3.56 -10.03
C ASP A 137 -7.53 -2.45 -9.05
N ILE A 138 -6.76 -2.26 -7.98
CA ILE A 138 -7.07 -1.34 -6.89
C ILE A 138 -5.88 -0.42 -6.64
N TYR A 139 -6.12 0.88 -6.58
CA TYR A 139 -5.06 1.83 -6.27
C TYR A 139 -4.95 2.09 -4.77
N GLY A 140 -3.82 1.74 -4.17
CA GLY A 140 -3.51 1.98 -2.76
C GLY A 140 -2.81 3.32 -2.57
N ILE A 141 -3.25 4.07 -1.57
CA ILE A 141 -2.77 5.43 -1.29
C ILE A 141 -2.37 5.53 0.18
N ASN A 142 -1.10 5.83 0.44
CA ASN A 142 -0.64 6.25 1.77
C ASN A 142 -0.82 7.75 1.91
N THR A 143 -1.56 8.21 2.93
CA THR A 143 -1.79 9.64 3.15
C THR A 143 -1.98 9.96 4.62
N TYR A 144 -1.09 10.72 5.21
CA TYR A 144 -1.10 10.99 6.65
C TYR A 144 -1.82 12.29 7.02
N ALA A 145 -1.79 13.31 6.16
CA ALA A 145 -2.38 14.62 6.46
C ALA A 145 -3.75 14.84 5.81
N ASP A 146 -3.94 14.34 4.60
CA ASP A 146 -5.01 14.79 3.69
C ASP A 146 -6.03 13.70 3.32
N VAL A 147 -6.29 12.76 4.24
CA VAL A 147 -7.19 11.62 3.96
C VAL A 147 -8.57 12.06 3.47
N SER A 148 -9.13 13.13 4.01
CA SER A 148 -10.43 13.68 3.58
C SER A 148 -10.44 14.26 2.16
N LYS A 149 -9.28 14.65 1.64
CA LYS A 149 -9.17 15.23 0.29
C LYS A 149 -9.06 14.18 -0.81
N VAL A 150 -8.69 12.93 -0.47
CA VAL A 150 -8.40 11.88 -1.46
C VAL A 150 -9.56 11.69 -2.42
N LYS A 151 -10.80 11.52 -1.94
CA LYS A 151 -11.98 11.35 -2.79
C LYS A 151 -12.13 12.48 -3.82
N THR A 152 -11.93 13.72 -3.40
CA THR A 152 -11.99 14.89 -4.28
C THR A 152 -10.89 14.85 -5.34
N VAL A 153 -9.68 14.47 -4.97
CA VAL A 153 -8.55 14.34 -5.90
C VAL A 153 -8.83 13.23 -6.93
N ILE A 154 -9.30 12.06 -6.48
CA ILE A 154 -9.66 10.93 -7.32
C ILE A 154 -10.73 11.33 -8.35
N LYS A 155 -11.83 11.96 -7.89
CA LYS A 155 -12.91 12.43 -8.78
C LYS A 155 -12.42 13.46 -9.80
N LYS A 156 -11.63 14.45 -9.36
CA LYS A 156 -11.09 15.49 -10.25
C LYS A 156 -10.07 14.95 -11.25
N GLY A 157 -9.32 13.92 -10.86
CA GLY A 157 -8.36 13.24 -11.73
C GLY A 157 -8.98 12.27 -12.74
N GLY A 158 -10.30 12.06 -12.69
CA GLY A 158 -11.00 11.12 -13.58
C GLY A 158 -10.57 9.65 -13.39
N PHE A 159 -10.14 9.30 -12.17
CA PHE A 159 -9.72 7.93 -11.88
C PHE A 159 -10.94 7.04 -11.63
N GLU A 160 -11.10 6.01 -12.46
CA GLU A 160 -12.31 5.17 -12.49
C GLU A 160 -12.14 3.83 -11.75
N LYS A 161 -10.89 3.39 -11.51
CA LYS A 161 -10.66 2.14 -10.77
C LYS A 161 -10.94 2.31 -9.28
N PRO A 162 -11.24 1.23 -8.56
CA PRO A 162 -11.31 1.24 -7.10
C PRO A 162 -10.01 1.76 -6.46
N TYR A 163 -10.12 2.42 -5.32
CA TYR A 163 -8.97 2.82 -4.53
C TYR A 163 -9.18 2.48 -3.05
N MET A 164 -8.10 2.39 -2.31
CA MET A 164 -8.12 2.22 -0.85
C MET A 164 -7.05 3.10 -0.20
N ILE A 165 -7.33 3.56 1.00
CA ILE A 165 -6.32 4.20 1.85
C ILE A 165 -5.56 3.08 2.56
N THR A 166 -4.30 2.93 2.23
CA THR A 166 -3.45 1.84 2.71
C THR A 166 -2.61 2.20 3.93
N GLU A 167 -2.34 3.47 4.12
CA GLU A 167 -1.76 4.03 5.35
C GLU A 167 -2.33 5.42 5.60
N TRP A 168 -2.65 5.72 6.86
CA TRP A 168 -3.04 7.04 7.30
C TRP A 168 -2.85 7.18 8.81
N GLY A 169 -2.89 8.41 9.31
CA GLY A 169 -2.69 8.64 10.73
C GLY A 169 -2.37 10.10 11.07
N PRO A 170 -1.86 10.35 12.28
CA PRO A 170 -1.30 11.64 12.65
C PRO A 170 -0.16 12.05 11.73
N THR A 171 0.23 13.33 11.81
CA THR A 171 1.36 13.85 11.03
C THR A 171 2.63 13.04 11.32
N GLY A 172 3.27 12.54 10.28
CA GLY A 172 4.49 11.76 10.39
C GLY A 172 5.69 12.62 10.84
N HIS A 173 6.67 12.02 11.50
CA HIS A 173 7.86 12.73 11.99
C HIS A 173 8.63 13.48 10.89
N TRP A 174 8.49 13.07 9.63
CA TRP A 174 9.11 13.71 8.46
C TRP A 174 8.49 15.06 8.10
N GLU A 175 7.24 15.32 8.50
CA GLU A 175 6.51 16.58 8.27
C GLU A 175 6.48 17.48 9.50
N CYS A 176 6.95 17.01 10.66
CA CYS A 176 7.00 17.79 11.88
C CYS A 176 8.03 18.93 11.79
N ALA A 177 7.77 20.02 12.51
CA ALA A 177 8.76 21.06 12.73
C ALA A 177 10.06 20.47 13.32
N LYS A 178 11.17 21.09 13.05
CA LYS A 178 12.48 20.64 13.56
C LYS A 178 12.99 21.58 14.66
N THR A 179 13.62 21.00 15.66
CA THR A 179 14.44 21.74 16.62
C THR A 179 15.68 22.32 15.92
N ARG A 180 16.40 23.23 16.58
CA ARG A 180 17.67 23.78 16.08
C ARG A 180 18.74 22.73 15.79
N TRP A 181 18.63 21.54 16.35
CA TRP A 181 19.52 20.40 16.13
C TRP A 181 18.87 19.29 15.26
N SER A 182 17.88 19.66 14.45
CA SER A 182 17.24 18.81 13.43
C SER A 182 16.40 17.62 13.97
N SER A 183 16.11 17.57 15.26
CA SER A 183 15.17 16.57 15.80
C SER A 183 13.73 16.97 15.50
N SER A 184 12.87 16.02 15.19
CA SER A 184 11.44 16.27 14.97
C SER A 184 10.75 16.66 16.29
N VAL A 185 9.90 17.68 16.24
CA VAL A 185 9.00 18.05 17.32
C VAL A 185 7.66 17.37 17.05
N GLU A 186 7.52 16.15 17.55
CA GLU A 186 6.32 15.36 17.34
C GLU A 186 5.22 15.70 18.34
N GLN A 187 3.98 15.44 17.95
CA GLN A 187 2.83 15.48 18.83
C GLN A 187 3.01 14.46 19.98
N THR A 188 2.47 14.79 21.16
CA THR A 188 2.33 13.87 22.27
C THR A 188 1.40 12.71 21.89
N SER A 189 1.43 11.62 22.68
CA SER A 189 0.54 10.47 22.44
C SER A 189 -0.94 10.87 22.50
N THR A 190 -1.33 11.80 23.39
CA THR A 190 -2.70 12.31 23.51
C THR A 190 -3.09 13.09 22.24
N GLU A 191 -2.26 14.04 21.82
CA GLU A 191 -2.51 14.83 20.60
C GLU A 191 -2.55 13.94 19.34
N LYS A 192 -1.71 12.88 19.26
CA LYS A 192 -1.78 11.89 18.17
C LYS A 192 -3.11 11.14 18.20
N ALA A 193 -3.60 10.73 19.38
CA ALA A 193 -4.89 10.05 19.51
C ALA A 193 -6.07 10.94 19.09
N GLU A 194 -6.08 12.20 19.50
CA GLU A 194 -7.09 13.18 19.11
C GLU A 194 -7.05 13.46 17.61
N SER A 195 -5.86 13.66 17.05
CA SER A 195 -5.65 13.85 15.62
C SER A 195 -6.12 12.63 14.82
N TYR A 196 -5.85 11.42 15.30
CA TYR A 196 -6.30 10.18 14.68
C TYR A 196 -7.83 10.09 14.65
N LEU A 197 -8.49 10.35 15.77
CA LEU A 197 -9.96 10.32 15.88
C LEU A 197 -10.62 11.34 14.95
N SER A 198 -10.10 12.57 14.93
CA SER A 198 -10.61 13.62 14.03
C SER A 198 -10.50 13.20 12.56
N ARG A 199 -9.33 12.76 12.13
CA ARG A 199 -9.10 12.31 10.74
C ARG A 199 -9.90 11.06 10.37
N PHE A 200 -10.12 10.16 11.32
CA PHE A 200 -10.97 9.00 11.10
C PHE A 200 -12.42 9.44 10.80
N ASN A 201 -12.97 10.35 11.59
CA ASN A 201 -14.30 10.89 11.36
C ASN A 201 -14.40 11.63 10.01
N ASP A 202 -13.39 12.44 9.68
CA ASP A 202 -13.33 13.15 8.39
C ASP A 202 -13.25 12.16 7.21
N ALA A 203 -12.45 11.10 7.34
CA ALA A 203 -12.34 10.06 6.33
C ALA A 203 -13.68 9.36 6.10
N ILE A 204 -14.35 8.90 7.16
CA ILE A 204 -15.65 8.24 7.08
C ILE A 204 -16.69 9.16 6.47
N ASN A 205 -16.77 10.39 6.94
CA ASN A 205 -17.77 11.36 6.45
C ASN A 205 -17.53 11.71 4.97
N SER A 206 -16.26 11.85 4.55
CA SER A 206 -15.91 12.13 3.15
C SER A 206 -16.20 10.99 2.19
N GLN A 207 -16.37 9.75 2.67
CA GLN A 207 -16.62 8.57 1.84
C GLN A 207 -18.11 8.20 1.73
N ARG A 208 -18.98 8.82 2.52
CA ARG A 208 -20.43 8.48 2.57
C ARG A 208 -21.24 8.95 1.35
N ASP A 209 -20.74 9.90 0.58
CA ASP A 209 -21.38 10.46 -0.62
C ASP A 209 -20.71 9.93 -1.91
#